data_25729b2da1c66d7f22c72a744aaac49d
#
_entry.id   25729b2da1c66d7f22c72a744aaac49d
#
_cell.length_a   1.000
_cell.length_b   1.000
_cell.length_c   1.000
_cell.angle_alpha   90.00
_cell.angle_beta   90.00
_cell.angle_gamma   90.00
#
_symmetry.space_group_name_H-M   'P 1'
#
loop_
_entity.id
_entity.type
_entity.pdbx_description
1 polymer ?
#
loop_
_entity_poly.entity_id
_entity_poly.type
_entity_poly.pdbx_seq_one_letter_code
_entity_poly.pdbx_strand_id
1 'polypeptide(L)'
;MKASAPGSLMLLGEHAVLHGRRALVCAINKRITVEIFQCLEKTVRIFSHLGSYEAPLNDLRDHPDFRFVLDAVKQYSLEQGIELKIESEFSSDIGFGSSAAVTVATHAALMGMIDDRMELFNRSLATIHRVQGRGSGADVAASVFGGVVAYRAEPLEIHSMPETFPLTAVYSGSKMKTADVINWLEERRALNPEYYEKIFDRMDASVGEVIDDFPMLGKNLILNQKLMEEMGLCSAALAEIISIFQSLETPAKISGSGLGDCAIGLGYFPTIGKYPVYPLTVSAEGVRCS
;
A
#
# COMPACT_ATOMS: atom_id res chain seq x y z
N MET A 1 3.29 -0.63 24.69
CA MET A 1 3.59 -1.47 23.51
C MET A 1 3.71 -0.56 22.33
N LYS A 2 4.77 -0.71 21.52
CA LYS A 2 5.02 0.14 20.36
C LYS A 2 5.29 -0.73 19.14
N ALA A 3 4.65 -0.41 18.02
CA ALA A 3 4.91 -1.07 16.74
C ALA A 3 4.97 -0.04 15.61
N SER A 4 5.74 -0.34 14.59
CA SER A 4 5.77 0.48 13.38
C SER A 4 5.75 -0.39 12.13
N ALA A 5 5.02 0.05 11.11
CA ALA A 5 4.93 -0.62 9.82
C ALA A 5 5.28 0.35 8.68
N PRO A 6 6.02 -0.10 7.66
CA PRO A 6 6.34 0.72 6.50
C PRO A 6 5.12 0.96 5.63
N GLY A 7 5.11 2.10 4.94
CA GLY A 7 4.25 2.28 3.77
C GLY A 7 4.70 1.40 2.61
N SER A 8 3.95 1.44 1.51
CA SER A 8 4.14 0.57 0.35
C SER A 8 3.92 1.30 -0.97
N LEU A 9 4.52 0.77 -2.03
CA LEU A 9 4.31 1.20 -3.41
C LEU A 9 4.21 -0.02 -4.33
N MET A 10 3.22 0.00 -5.21
CA MET A 10 3.10 -1.03 -6.25
C MET A 10 4.18 -0.82 -7.31
N LEU A 11 4.95 -1.87 -7.59
CA LEU A 11 5.94 -1.90 -8.65
C LEU A 11 5.36 -2.45 -9.95
N LEU A 12 4.64 -3.57 -9.90
CA LEU A 12 4.04 -4.23 -11.07
C LEU A 12 2.71 -4.89 -10.68
N GLY A 13 1.81 -5.09 -11.66
CA GLY A 13 0.64 -5.94 -11.51
C GLY A 13 -0.58 -5.26 -10.91
N GLU A 14 -0.66 -3.90 -10.94
CA GLU A 14 -1.85 -3.14 -10.56
C GLU A 14 -3.08 -3.66 -11.30
N HIS A 15 -4.22 -3.70 -10.65
CA HIS A 15 -5.48 -4.27 -11.14
C HIS A 15 -5.42 -5.77 -11.43
N ALA A 16 -4.42 -6.28 -12.15
CA ALA A 16 -4.27 -7.70 -12.47
C ALA A 16 -4.28 -8.59 -11.21
N VAL A 17 -3.74 -8.08 -10.09
CA VAL A 17 -3.73 -8.74 -8.78
C VAL A 17 -5.15 -9.01 -8.24
N LEU A 18 -6.14 -8.20 -8.61
CA LEU A 18 -7.55 -8.41 -8.25
C LEU A 18 -8.20 -9.54 -9.05
N HIS A 19 -7.52 -10.01 -10.11
CA HIS A 19 -7.98 -11.06 -11.03
C HIS A 19 -7.07 -12.30 -10.96
N GLY A 20 -6.48 -12.58 -9.78
CA GLY A 20 -5.69 -13.79 -9.52
C GLY A 20 -4.31 -13.80 -10.18
N ARG A 21 -3.83 -12.67 -10.71
CA ARG A 21 -2.46 -12.53 -11.22
C ARG A 21 -1.52 -12.07 -10.12
N ARG A 22 -0.21 -12.28 -10.33
CA ARG A 22 0.82 -11.81 -9.41
C ARG A 22 0.99 -10.29 -9.50
N ALA A 23 1.41 -9.70 -8.39
CA ALA A 23 1.87 -8.34 -8.31
C ALA A 23 3.24 -8.28 -7.64
N LEU A 24 3.97 -7.19 -7.89
CA LEU A 24 5.19 -6.85 -7.18
C LEU A 24 4.94 -5.55 -6.43
N VAL A 25 5.12 -5.57 -5.12
CA VAL A 25 4.93 -4.43 -4.22
C VAL A 25 6.16 -4.26 -3.35
N CYS A 26 6.56 -3.05 -3.02
CA CYS A 26 7.69 -2.84 -2.11
C CYS A 26 7.27 -2.06 -0.85
N ALA A 27 7.94 -2.39 0.25
CA ALA A 27 7.93 -1.57 1.45
C ALA A 27 8.85 -0.36 1.27
N ILE A 28 8.48 0.80 1.81
CA ILE A 28 9.27 2.02 1.73
C ILE A 28 9.82 2.43 3.09
N ASN A 29 10.88 3.24 3.09
CA ASN A 29 11.55 3.74 4.30
C ASN A 29 10.76 4.86 5.03
N LYS A 30 9.45 4.94 4.81
CA LYS A 30 8.52 5.82 5.53
C LYS A 30 7.53 4.95 6.30
N ARG A 31 7.30 5.27 7.57
CA ARG A 31 6.60 4.39 8.50
C ARG A 31 5.42 5.07 9.18
N ILE A 32 4.48 4.27 9.63
CA ILE A 32 3.46 4.64 10.61
C ILE A 32 3.78 3.90 11.90
N THR A 33 3.83 4.63 13.00
CA THR A 33 4.09 4.10 14.34
C THR A 33 2.82 4.20 15.18
N VAL A 34 2.48 3.12 15.86
CA VAL A 34 1.39 3.06 16.84
C VAL A 34 1.98 2.68 18.18
N GLU A 35 1.73 3.51 19.19
CA GLU A 35 2.12 3.26 20.57
C GLU A 35 0.87 3.14 21.44
N ILE A 36 0.77 2.06 22.22
CA ILE A 36 -0.38 1.75 23.07
C ILE A 36 0.00 1.83 24.53
N PHE A 37 -0.77 2.60 25.28
CA PHE A 37 -0.69 2.71 26.75
C PHE A 37 -1.98 2.13 27.34
N GLN A 38 -1.86 1.41 28.44
CA GLN A 38 -3.03 1.01 29.22
C GLN A 38 -3.51 2.17 30.08
N CYS A 39 -4.82 2.32 30.23
CA CYS A 39 -5.43 3.28 31.14
C CYS A 39 -6.46 2.62 32.05
N LEU A 40 -6.67 3.18 33.25
CA LEU A 40 -7.58 2.63 34.25
C LEU A 40 -9.05 2.76 33.84
N GLU A 41 -9.37 3.83 33.13
CA GLU A 41 -10.70 4.10 32.62
C GLU A 41 -11.00 3.14 31.46
N LYS A 42 -12.19 2.57 31.42
CA LYS A 42 -12.63 1.68 30.35
C LYS A 42 -12.98 2.44 29.07
N THR A 43 -11.98 3.15 28.51
CA THR A 43 -12.11 3.98 27.31
C THR A 43 -11.07 3.61 26.28
N VAL A 44 -11.36 3.88 25.00
CA VAL A 44 -10.40 3.90 23.92
C VAL A 44 -10.15 5.35 23.53
N ARG A 45 -8.92 5.80 23.64
CA ARG A 45 -8.48 7.13 23.20
C ARG A 45 -7.50 6.97 22.04
N ILE A 46 -7.65 7.77 20.99
CA ILE A 46 -6.75 7.79 19.84
C ILE A 46 -6.29 9.21 19.61
N PHE A 47 -4.99 9.40 19.45
CA PHE A 47 -4.36 10.69 19.13
C PHE A 47 -3.50 10.53 17.88
N SER A 48 -3.71 11.41 16.90
CA SER A 48 -2.89 11.48 15.69
C SER A 48 -2.90 12.90 15.11
N HIS A 49 -2.14 13.13 14.04
CA HIS A 49 -2.22 14.38 13.27
C HIS A 49 -3.58 14.59 12.58
N LEU A 50 -4.40 13.55 12.41
CA LEU A 50 -5.76 13.64 11.87
C LEU A 50 -6.79 14.11 12.89
N GLY A 51 -6.42 14.17 14.17
CA GLY A 51 -7.29 14.56 15.28
C GLY A 51 -7.24 13.60 16.45
N SER A 52 -8.30 13.61 17.26
CA SER A 52 -8.45 12.74 18.42
C SER A 52 -9.82 12.06 18.43
N TYR A 53 -9.86 10.90 19.08
CA TYR A 53 -11.09 10.11 19.30
C TYR A 53 -11.12 9.61 20.73
N GLU A 54 -12.30 9.61 21.34
CA GLU A 54 -12.53 9.00 22.66
C GLU A 54 -13.92 8.37 22.71
N ALA A 55 -14.00 7.14 23.18
CA ALA A 55 -15.25 6.44 23.42
C ALA A 55 -15.10 5.36 24.51
N PRO A 56 -16.21 4.98 25.19
CA PRO A 56 -16.21 3.82 26.07
C PRO A 56 -15.81 2.55 25.31
N LEU A 57 -15.04 1.67 25.96
CA LEU A 57 -14.56 0.42 25.38
C LEU A 57 -15.68 -0.51 24.84
N ASN A 58 -16.86 -0.43 25.44
CA ASN A 58 -18.04 -1.23 25.05
C ASN A 58 -18.96 -0.52 24.03
N ASP A 59 -18.66 0.72 23.62
CA ASP A 59 -19.43 1.50 22.63
C ASP A 59 -18.51 2.26 21.69
N LEU A 60 -17.67 1.52 20.93
CA LEU A 60 -16.76 2.12 19.95
C LEU A 60 -17.54 2.51 18.69
N ARG A 61 -17.83 3.81 18.58
CA ARG A 61 -18.53 4.39 17.42
C ARG A 61 -17.58 4.54 16.25
N ASP A 62 -18.12 4.40 15.04
CA ASP A 62 -17.31 4.57 13.82
C ASP A 62 -16.88 6.04 13.65
N HIS A 63 -15.65 6.20 13.17
CA HIS A 63 -15.07 7.50 12.87
C HIS A 63 -14.33 7.43 11.54
N PRO A 64 -14.56 8.35 10.61
CA PRO A 64 -14.02 8.26 9.23
C PRO A 64 -12.48 8.19 9.20
N ASP A 65 -11.80 8.95 10.04
CA ASP A 65 -10.33 9.00 10.06
C ASP A 65 -9.69 7.84 10.81
N PHE A 66 -10.42 7.18 11.71
CA PHE A 66 -9.91 6.10 12.57
C PHE A 66 -10.53 4.74 12.29
N ARG A 67 -11.30 4.58 11.21
CA ARG A 67 -12.06 3.36 10.90
C ARG A 67 -11.21 2.08 10.90
N PHE A 68 -9.97 2.14 10.38
CA PHE A 68 -9.06 0.99 10.36
C PHE A 68 -8.56 0.64 11.76
N VAL A 69 -8.20 1.65 12.54
CA VAL A 69 -7.72 1.49 13.92
C VAL A 69 -8.84 0.95 14.81
N LEU A 70 -10.05 1.52 14.69
CA LEU A 70 -11.21 1.09 15.47
C LEU A 70 -11.65 -0.33 15.12
N ASP A 71 -11.64 -0.70 13.82
CA ASP A 71 -11.95 -2.07 13.42
C ASP A 71 -10.89 -3.06 13.95
N ALA A 72 -9.62 -2.70 13.92
CA ALA A 72 -8.57 -3.51 14.51
C ALA A 72 -8.77 -3.68 16.02
N VAL A 73 -9.02 -2.59 16.76
CA VAL A 73 -9.26 -2.64 18.24
C VAL A 73 -10.46 -3.52 18.57
N LYS A 74 -11.55 -3.44 17.81
CA LYS A 74 -12.79 -4.26 18.02
C LYS A 74 -12.52 -5.77 17.95
N GLN A 75 -11.41 -6.23 17.40
CA GLN A 75 -11.07 -7.65 17.27
C GLN A 75 -10.38 -8.24 18.52
N TYR A 76 -10.07 -7.39 19.51
CA TYR A 76 -9.41 -7.83 20.73
C TYR A 76 -10.30 -7.65 21.94
N SER A 77 -10.33 -8.67 22.81
CA SER A 77 -11.05 -8.61 24.10
C SER A 77 -10.18 -7.85 25.11
N LEU A 78 -10.37 -6.54 25.17
CA LEU A 78 -9.62 -5.69 26.09
C LEU A 78 -10.32 -5.64 27.46
N GLU A 79 -9.60 -5.95 28.52
CA GLU A 79 -10.10 -5.87 29.90
C GLU A 79 -10.01 -4.46 30.47
N GLN A 80 -9.05 -3.69 30.00
CA GLN A 80 -8.76 -2.31 30.41
C GLN A 80 -8.83 -1.37 29.21
N GLY A 81 -9.03 -0.08 29.48
CA GLY A 81 -8.98 0.91 28.43
C GLY A 81 -7.56 1.09 27.89
N ILE A 82 -7.48 1.67 26.70
CA ILE A 82 -6.23 1.92 26.00
C ILE A 82 -6.18 3.32 25.41
N GLU A 83 -4.99 3.88 25.39
CA GLU A 83 -4.65 5.08 24.65
C GLU A 83 -3.69 4.72 23.52
N LEU A 84 -4.04 5.11 22.28
CA LEU A 84 -3.23 4.91 21.09
C LEU A 84 -2.67 6.26 20.63
N LYS A 85 -1.34 6.35 20.49
CA LYS A 85 -0.67 7.45 19.81
C LYS A 85 -0.19 6.99 18.45
N ILE A 86 -0.59 7.71 17.40
CA ILE A 86 -0.30 7.36 16.01
C ILE A 86 0.52 8.48 15.39
N GLU A 87 1.73 8.14 14.96
CA GLU A 87 2.64 9.03 14.24
C GLU A 87 2.84 8.50 12.82
N SER A 88 2.76 9.37 11.83
CA SER A 88 2.98 9.03 10.42
C SER A 88 4.07 9.90 9.82
N GLU A 89 5.02 9.29 9.13
CA GLU A 89 6.08 9.99 8.38
C GLU A 89 5.62 10.42 6.98
N PHE A 90 4.37 10.17 6.62
CA PHE A 90 3.78 10.54 5.32
C PHE A 90 2.28 10.80 5.42
N SER A 91 1.75 11.61 4.51
CA SER A 91 0.31 11.89 4.42
C SER A 91 -0.48 10.69 3.90
N SER A 92 -1.73 10.53 4.35
CA SER A 92 -2.67 9.54 3.84
C SER A 92 -3.06 9.74 2.37
N ASP A 93 -2.78 10.94 1.81
CA ASP A 93 -3.30 11.36 0.51
C ASP A 93 -2.36 11.10 -0.66
N ILE A 94 -1.13 10.65 -0.39
CA ILE A 94 -0.09 10.51 -1.43
C ILE A 94 0.07 9.11 -2.01
N GLY A 95 -0.79 8.15 -1.65
CA GLY A 95 -0.77 6.80 -2.25
C GLY A 95 0.32 5.86 -1.72
N PHE A 96 0.81 6.07 -0.49
CA PHE A 96 1.87 5.23 0.12
C PHE A 96 1.34 4.10 1.01
N GLY A 97 0.17 3.56 0.72
CA GLY A 97 -0.39 2.42 1.45
C GLY A 97 -0.70 2.71 2.93
N SER A 98 -1.09 3.96 3.28
CA SER A 98 -1.29 4.38 4.67
C SER A 98 -2.32 3.53 5.43
N SER A 99 -3.38 3.10 4.76
CA SER A 99 -4.41 2.21 5.35
C SER A 99 -3.83 0.87 5.78
N ALA A 100 -3.00 0.25 4.95
CA ALA A 100 -2.33 -1.00 5.27
C ALA A 100 -1.31 -0.80 6.41
N ALA A 101 -0.46 0.24 6.32
CA ALA A 101 0.56 0.51 7.31
C ALA A 101 -0.03 0.78 8.71
N VAL A 102 -1.09 1.60 8.82
CA VAL A 102 -1.72 1.87 10.13
C VAL A 102 -2.44 0.64 10.67
N THR A 103 -3.07 -0.16 9.81
CA THR A 103 -3.74 -1.41 10.21
C THR A 103 -2.71 -2.41 10.77
N VAL A 104 -1.64 -2.64 10.02
CA VAL A 104 -0.56 -3.57 10.42
C VAL A 104 0.11 -3.11 11.73
N ALA A 105 0.45 -1.82 11.84
CA ALA A 105 1.06 -1.27 13.06
C ALA A 105 0.11 -1.38 14.26
N THR A 106 -1.20 -1.16 14.07
CA THR A 106 -2.20 -1.27 15.15
C THR A 106 -2.34 -2.71 15.62
N HIS A 107 -2.51 -3.68 14.72
CA HIS A 107 -2.58 -5.09 15.09
C HIS A 107 -1.28 -5.55 15.78
N ALA A 108 -0.13 -5.19 15.25
CA ALA A 108 1.15 -5.54 15.84
C ALA A 108 1.31 -4.98 17.26
N ALA A 109 0.91 -3.72 17.48
CA ALA A 109 0.95 -3.11 18.82
C ALA A 109 -0.03 -3.76 19.80
N LEU A 110 -1.22 -4.21 19.33
CA LEU A 110 -2.22 -4.92 20.13
C LEU A 110 -1.79 -6.36 20.47
N MET A 111 -1.09 -7.03 19.53
CA MET A 111 -0.52 -8.36 19.77
C MET A 111 0.69 -8.29 20.74
N GLY A 112 1.41 -7.19 20.74
CA GLY A 112 2.58 -6.92 21.58
C GLY A 112 3.85 -7.64 21.14
N MET A 113 3.74 -8.83 20.55
CA MET A 113 4.83 -9.61 19.96
C MET A 113 4.35 -10.21 18.63
N ILE A 114 5.24 -10.31 17.66
CA ILE A 114 4.92 -10.88 16.34
C ILE A 114 5.61 -12.25 16.25
N ASP A 115 4.93 -13.27 16.74
CA ASP A 115 5.41 -14.65 16.65
C ASP A 115 5.11 -15.26 15.27
N ASP A 116 3.98 -14.88 14.69
CA ASP A 116 3.53 -15.31 13.36
C ASP A 116 3.15 -14.12 12.48
N ARG A 117 3.98 -13.85 11.46
CA ARG A 117 3.72 -12.80 10.47
C ARG A 117 2.51 -13.10 9.58
N MET A 118 2.19 -14.39 9.36
CA MET A 118 1.02 -14.78 8.58
C MET A 118 -0.28 -14.51 9.34
N GLU A 119 -0.29 -14.75 10.66
CA GLU A 119 -1.43 -14.37 11.50
C GLU A 119 -1.66 -12.85 11.45
N LEU A 120 -0.60 -12.05 11.61
CA LEU A 120 -0.69 -10.59 11.52
C LEU A 120 -1.18 -10.13 10.14
N PHE A 121 -0.69 -10.74 9.05
CA PHE A 121 -1.15 -10.48 7.69
C PHE A 121 -2.65 -10.77 7.56
N ASN A 122 -3.10 -11.94 7.99
CA ASN A 122 -4.51 -12.35 7.88
C ASN A 122 -5.45 -11.44 8.69
N ARG A 123 -5.08 -11.06 9.92
CA ARG A 123 -5.85 -10.11 10.74
C ARG A 123 -5.94 -8.74 10.07
N SER A 124 -4.81 -8.25 9.56
CA SER A 124 -4.74 -6.95 8.88
C SER A 124 -5.55 -6.94 7.59
N LEU A 125 -5.45 -8.00 6.76
CA LEU A 125 -6.23 -8.14 5.53
C LEU A 125 -7.73 -8.20 5.83
N ALA A 126 -8.14 -8.92 6.88
CA ALA A 126 -9.53 -8.99 7.31
C ALA A 126 -10.07 -7.61 7.72
N THR A 127 -9.27 -6.78 8.42
CA THR A 127 -9.63 -5.38 8.70
C THR A 127 -9.81 -4.57 7.42
N ILE A 128 -8.86 -4.66 6.48
CA ILE A 128 -8.97 -3.95 5.19
C ILE A 128 -10.27 -4.33 4.47
N HIS A 129 -10.60 -5.62 4.40
CA HIS A 129 -11.82 -6.09 3.74
C HIS A 129 -13.09 -5.62 4.44
N ARG A 130 -13.16 -5.63 5.78
CA ARG A 130 -14.34 -5.13 6.51
C ARG A 130 -14.54 -3.64 6.33
N VAL A 131 -13.46 -2.85 6.33
CA VAL A 131 -13.54 -1.39 6.26
C VAL A 131 -13.72 -0.87 4.84
N GLN A 132 -13.10 -1.51 3.84
CA GLN A 132 -13.13 -1.04 2.44
C GLN A 132 -14.04 -1.89 1.53
N GLY A 133 -14.48 -3.05 1.99
CA GLY A 133 -15.25 -4.02 1.21
C GLY A 133 -14.41 -4.84 0.22
N ARG A 134 -13.21 -4.40 -0.10
CA ARG A 134 -12.28 -5.06 -1.04
C ARG A 134 -10.84 -4.54 -0.86
N GLY A 135 -9.89 -5.26 -1.43
CA GLY A 135 -8.46 -4.95 -1.46
C GLY A 135 -7.68 -6.19 -1.83
N SER A 136 -6.60 -6.04 -2.60
CA SER A 136 -5.78 -7.20 -2.99
C SER A 136 -5.03 -7.81 -1.81
N GLY A 137 -4.63 -6.99 -0.83
CA GLY A 137 -3.74 -7.40 0.26
C GLY A 137 -2.25 -7.17 -0.03
N ALA A 138 -1.88 -6.75 -1.24
CA ALA A 138 -0.47 -6.52 -1.61
C ALA A 138 0.21 -5.50 -0.68
N ASP A 139 -0.44 -4.37 -0.40
CA ASP A 139 0.09 -3.35 0.53
C ASP A 139 0.27 -3.90 1.95
N VAL A 140 -0.66 -4.74 2.41
CA VAL A 140 -0.56 -5.41 3.71
C VAL A 140 0.64 -6.34 3.72
N ALA A 141 0.85 -7.12 2.64
CA ALA A 141 2.00 -8.00 2.53
C ALA A 141 3.32 -7.21 2.59
N ALA A 142 3.46 -6.12 1.84
CA ALA A 142 4.65 -5.27 1.91
C ALA A 142 4.87 -4.69 3.32
N SER A 143 3.81 -4.19 3.97
CA SER A 143 3.90 -3.62 5.33
C SER A 143 4.30 -4.67 6.37
N VAL A 144 3.86 -5.93 6.23
CA VAL A 144 4.18 -7.02 7.17
C VAL A 144 5.58 -7.60 6.93
N PHE A 145 5.90 -7.91 5.66
CA PHE A 145 7.10 -8.71 5.35
C PHE A 145 8.33 -7.85 5.02
N GLY A 146 8.15 -6.64 4.49
CA GLY A 146 9.25 -5.77 4.06
C GLY A 146 9.89 -6.22 2.74
N GLY A 147 10.87 -5.48 2.28
CA GLY A 147 11.56 -5.72 1.01
C GLY A 147 10.67 -5.47 -0.21
N VAL A 148 10.95 -6.21 -1.26
CA VAL A 148 10.08 -6.36 -2.42
C VAL A 148 9.30 -7.66 -2.26
N VAL A 149 7.99 -7.62 -2.38
CA VAL A 149 7.10 -8.77 -2.17
C VAL A 149 6.40 -9.12 -3.48
N ALA A 150 6.66 -10.32 -3.98
CA ALA A 150 5.82 -10.92 -4.99
C ALA A 150 4.58 -11.51 -4.31
N TYR A 151 3.42 -11.08 -4.76
CA TYR A 151 2.14 -11.34 -4.11
C TYR A 151 1.11 -11.84 -5.10
N ARG A 152 0.34 -12.85 -4.71
CA ARG A 152 -0.91 -13.27 -5.35
C ARG A 152 -1.96 -13.49 -4.28
N ALA A 153 -3.19 -13.03 -4.53
CA ALA A 153 -4.27 -13.17 -3.56
C ALA A 153 -4.88 -14.57 -3.57
N GLU A 154 -5.02 -15.20 -4.76
CA GLU A 154 -5.69 -16.49 -4.91
C GLU A 154 -5.08 -17.31 -6.06
N PRO A 155 -4.46 -18.48 -5.80
CA PRO A 155 -4.10 -18.96 -4.47
C PRO A 155 -3.15 -17.98 -3.75
N LEU A 156 -3.22 -17.91 -2.42
CA LEU A 156 -2.36 -16.99 -1.67
C LEU A 156 -0.89 -17.39 -1.80
N GLU A 157 -0.10 -16.49 -2.38
CA GLU A 157 1.35 -16.60 -2.49
C GLU A 157 1.99 -15.31 -2.00
N ILE A 158 2.96 -15.42 -1.09
CA ILE A 158 3.74 -14.30 -0.58
C ILE A 158 5.20 -14.71 -0.59
N HIS A 159 5.98 -14.05 -1.42
CA HIS A 159 7.42 -14.27 -1.52
C HIS A 159 8.15 -12.94 -1.35
N SER A 160 8.84 -12.75 -0.21
CA SER A 160 9.63 -11.55 0.06
C SER A 160 11.04 -11.70 -0.46
N MET A 161 11.49 -10.72 -1.24
CA MET A 161 12.84 -10.58 -1.75
C MET A 161 13.53 -9.44 -0.97
N PRO A 162 14.73 -9.64 -0.43
CA PRO A 162 15.40 -8.66 0.42
C PRO A 162 16.05 -7.52 -0.37
N GLU A 163 15.52 -7.21 -1.54
CA GLU A 163 16.04 -6.18 -2.42
C GLU A 163 15.83 -4.78 -1.82
N THR A 164 16.86 -3.97 -1.91
CA THR A 164 16.84 -2.56 -1.50
C THR A 164 17.46 -1.69 -2.58
N PHE A 165 16.74 -0.65 -2.98
CA PHE A 165 17.20 0.28 -3.99
C PHE A 165 16.53 1.64 -3.80
N PRO A 166 17.15 2.74 -4.28
CA PRO A 166 16.53 4.05 -4.27
C PRO A 166 15.42 4.12 -5.33
N LEU A 167 14.34 4.79 -4.97
CA LEU A 167 13.25 5.15 -5.88
C LEU A 167 12.71 6.54 -5.53
N THR A 168 12.10 7.18 -6.48
CA THR A 168 11.48 8.48 -6.30
C THR A 168 10.00 8.38 -6.64
N ALA A 169 9.14 8.68 -5.67
CA ALA A 169 7.72 8.86 -5.92
C ALA A 169 7.42 10.33 -6.19
N VAL A 170 6.56 10.58 -7.16
CA VAL A 170 6.14 11.93 -7.58
C VAL A 170 4.63 12.00 -7.55
N TYR A 171 4.08 12.88 -6.71
CA TYR A 171 2.63 13.02 -6.57
C TYR A 171 2.06 13.88 -7.68
N SER A 172 1.03 13.38 -8.35
CA SER A 172 0.39 14.05 -9.49
C SER A 172 -0.41 15.31 -9.13
N GLY A 173 -0.65 15.56 -7.83
CA GLY A 173 -1.49 16.65 -7.35
C GLY A 173 -2.98 16.32 -7.30
N SER A 174 -3.37 15.10 -7.67
CA SER A 174 -4.76 14.63 -7.61
C SER A 174 -4.83 13.20 -7.09
N LYS A 175 -5.97 12.87 -6.47
CA LYS A 175 -6.27 11.52 -5.98
C LYS A 175 -7.67 11.13 -6.39
N MET A 176 -7.79 10.02 -7.10
CA MET A 176 -9.06 9.32 -7.27
C MET A 176 -9.21 8.24 -6.21
N LYS A 177 -10.43 8.02 -5.75
CA LYS A 177 -10.67 6.90 -4.83
C LYS A 177 -10.42 5.59 -5.56
N THR A 178 -9.56 4.74 -5.03
CA THR A 178 -9.21 3.44 -5.62
C THR A 178 -10.46 2.62 -6.00
N ALA A 179 -11.50 2.67 -5.16
CA ALA A 179 -12.77 1.99 -5.43
C ALA A 179 -13.44 2.49 -6.72
N ASP A 180 -13.40 3.79 -6.99
CA ASP A 180 -14.04 4.38 -8.18
C ASP A 180 -13.25 4.01 -9.45
N VAL A 181 -11.91 4.00 -9.37
CA VAL A 181 -11.05 3.56 -10.49
C VAL A 181 -11.27 2.08 -10.80
N ILE A 182 -11.35 1.23 -9.78
CA ILE A 182 -11.63 -0.21 -9.98
C ILE A 182 -13.01 -0.39 -10.63
N ASN A 183 -14.06 0.29 -10.16
CA ASN A 183 -15.40 0.20 -10.76
C ASN A 183 -15.38 0.65 -12.22
N TRP A 184 -14.74 1.77 -12.50
CA TRP A 184 -14.59 2.30 -13.86
C TRP A 184 -13.89 1.31 -14.79
N LEU A 185 -12.84 0.61 -14.30
CA LEU A 185 -12.13 -0.40 -15.08
C LEU A 185 -12.98 -1.66 -15.28
N GLU A 186 -13.71 -2.12 -14.25
CA GLU A 186 -14.58 -3.29 -14.35
C GLU A 186 -15.72 -3.11 -15.36
N GLU A 187 -16.31 -1.91 -15.42
CA GLU A 187 -17.32 -1.59 -16.45
C GLU A 187 -16.74 -1.76 -17.87
N ARG A 188 -15.50 -1.31 -18.10
CA ARG A 188 -14.82 -1.45 -19.40
C ARG A 188 -14.41 -2.89 -19.70
N ARG A 189 -13.92 -3.60 -18.68
CA ARG A 189 -13.58 -5.01 -18.79
C ARG A 189 -14.80 -5.84 -19.17
N ALA A 190 -15.95 -5.55 -18.60
CA ALA A 190 -17.21 -6.23 -18.94
C ALA A 190 -17.58 -6.09 -20.43
N LEU A 191 -17.19 -4.98 -21.09
CA LEU A 191 -17.45 -4.77 -22.52
C LEU A 191 -16.46 -5.52 -23.43
N ASN A 192 -15.24 -5.79 -22.97
CA ASN A 192 -14.22 -6.51 -23.74
C ASN A 192 -13.34 -7.38 -22.84
N PRO A 193 -13.87 -8.45 -22.26
CA PRO A 193 -13.15 -9.29 -21.30
C PRO A 193 -11.83 -9.84 -21.82
N GLU A 194 -11.81 -10.38 -23.04
CA GLU A 194 -10.62 -11.01 -23.64
C GLU A 194 -9.45 -10.02 -23.79
N TYR A 195 -9.74 -8.76 -24.07
CA TYR A 195 -8.71 -7.72 -24.17
C TYR A 195 -8.03 -7.47 -22.83
N TYR A 196 -8.82 -7.31 -21.76
CA TYR A 196 -8.29 -7.07 -20.42
C TYR A 196 -7.57 -8.29 -19.84
N GLU A 197 -8.09 -9.50 -20.08
CA GLU A 197 -7.39 -10.72 -19.66
C GLU A 197 -6.00 -10.84 -20.29
N LYS A 198 -5.85 -10.51 -21.58
CA LYS A 198 -4.54 -10.47 -22.24
C LYS A 198 -3.60 -9.43 -21.63
N ILE A 199 -4.11 -8.28 -21.21
CA ILE A 199 -3.31 -7.27 -20.51
C ILE A 199 -2.86 -7.82 -19.15
N PHE A 200 -3.77 -8.41 -18.38
CA PHE A 200 -3.46 -8.98 -17.06
C PHE A 200 -2.46 -10.14 -17.16
N ASP A 201 -2.56 -11.00 -18.18
CA ASP A 201 -1.59 -12.07 -18.43
C ASP A 201 -0.20 -11.51 -18.75
N ARG A 202 -0.11 -10.42 -19.54
CA ARG A 202 1.16 -9.73 -19.81
C ARG A 202 1.75 -9.09 -18.54
N MET A 203 0.91 -8.53 -17.65
CA MET A 203 1.33 -8.02 -16.36
C MET A 203 1.87 -9.17 -15.47
N ASP A 204 1.17 -10.31 -15.39
CA ASP A 204 1.63 -11.47 -14.64
C ASP A 204 2.97 -12.00 -15.16
N ALA A 205 3.12 -12.10 -16.47
CA ALA A 205 4.38 -12.53 -17.10
C ALA A 205 5.53 -11.56 -16.74
N SER A 206 5.28 -10.24 -16.73
CA SER A 206 6.28 -9.24 -16.36
C SER A 206 6.72 -9.36 -14.89
N VAL A 207 5.80 -9.72 -13.98
CA VAL A 207 6.13 -10.02 -12.58
C VAL A 207 7.00 -11.27 -12.51
N GLY A 208 6.65 -12.33 -13.27
CA GLY A 208 7.46 -13.56 -13.35
C GLY A 208 8.89 -13.30 -13.79
N GLU A 209 9.08 -12.51 -14.86
CA GLU A 209 10.44 -12.15 -15.33
C GLU A 209 11.28 -11.49 -14.23
N VAL A 210 10.68 -10.63 -13.39
CA VAL A 210 11.42 -9.95 -12.31
C VAL A 210 11.68 -10.88 -11.11
N ILE A 211 10.79 -11.84 -10.83
CA ILE A 211 11.05 -12.85 -9.80
C ILE A 211 12.24 -13.74 -10.20
N ASP A 212 12.33 -14.11 -11.47
CA ASP A 212 13.40 -14.96 -11.99
C ASP A 212 14.74 -14.21 -12.16
N ASP A 213 14.67 -12.92 -12.53
CA ASP A 213 15.82 -12.06 -12.76
C ASP A 213 15.52 -10.61 -12.36
N PHE A 214 15.86 -10.24 -11.13
CA PHE A 214 15.52 -8.93 -10.56
C PHE A 214 16.03 -7.73 -11.37
N PRO A 215 17.23 -7.74 -12.01
CA PRO A 215 17.68 -6.72 -12.95
C PRO A 215 16.70 -6.36 -14.08
N MET A 216 15.75 -7.25 -14.39
CA MET A 216 14.69 -6.97 -15.37
C MET A 216 13.64 -5.98 -14.88
N LEU A 217 13.69 -5.54 -13.60
CA LEU A 217 12.70 -4.61 -13.01
C LEU A 217 12.53 -3.35 -13.87
N GLY A 218 13.61 -2.69 -14.28
CA GLY A 218 13.52 -1.46 -15.05
C GLY A 218 12.78 -1.61 -16.38
N LYS A 219 13.09 -2.68 -17.14
CA LYS A 219 12.39 -3.03 -18.39
C LYS A 219 10.89 -3.27 -18.13
N ASN A 220 10.58 -3.98 -17.05
CA ASN A 220 9.20 -4.36 -16.73
C ASN A 220 8.38 -3.21 -16.14
N LEU A 221 9.00 -2.22 -15.47
CA LEU A 221 8.32 -0.97 -15.11
C LEU A 221 7.83 -0.22 -16.36
N ILE A 222 8.67 -0.10 -17.38
CA ILE A 222 8.31 0.54 -18.66
C ILE A 222 7.19 -0.23 -19.37
N LEU A 223 7.24 -1.56 -19.37
CA LEU A 223 6.17 -2.39 -19.94
C LEU A 223 4.86 -2.19 -19.19
N ASN A 224 4.89 -2.27 -17.86
CA ASN A 224 3.69 -2.10 -17.02
C ASN A 224 3.06 -0.70 -17.20
N GLN A 225 3.89 0.36 -17.37
CA GLN A 225 3.41 1.70 -17.69
C GLN A 225 2.58 1.70 -18.99
N LYS A 226 3.10 1.10 -20.05
CA LYS A 226 2.37 0.98 -21.33
C LYS A 226 1.05 0.23 -21.15
N LEU A 227 1.02 -0.84 -20.35
CA LEU A 227 -0.21 -1.59 -20.08
C LEU A 227 -1.23 -0.75 -19.28
N MET A 228 -0.77 0.08 -18.33
CA MET A 228 -1.64 1.04 -17.64
C MET A 228 -2.19 2.12 -18.58
N GLU A 229 -1.41 2.58 -19.55
CA GLU A 229 -1.86 3.50 -20.60
C GLU A 229 -2.87 2.85 -21.55
N GLU A 230 -2.63 1.59 -21.98
CA GLU A 230 -3.57 0.79 -22.78
C GLU A 230 -4.93 0.63 -22.08
N MET A 231 -4.95 0.53 -20.75
CA MET A 231 -6.17 0.49 -19.94
C MET A 231 -6.82 1.88 -19.72
N GLY A 232 -6.18 2.97 -20.16
CA GLY A 232 -6.69 4.33 -19.97
C GLY A 232 -6.51 4.89 -18.54
N LEU A 233 -5.56 4.38 -17.79
CA LEU A 233 -5.33 4.74 -16.38
C LEU A 233 -4.31 5.88 -16.19
N CYS A 234 -3.77 6.44 -17.27
CA CYS A 234 -2.79 7.53 -17.25
C CYS A 234 -3.49 8.87 -17.41
N SER A 235 -3.56 9.69 -16.36
CA SER A 235 -4.03 11.06 -16.44
C SER A 235 -2.99 11.98 -17.10
N ALA A 236 -3.38 13.18 -17.54
CA ALA A 236 -2.46 14.14 -18.15
C ALA A 236 -1.28 14.50 -17.23
N ALA A 237 -1.51 14.66 -15.92
CA ALA A 237 -0.46 14.94 -14.95
C ALA A 237 0.51 13.76 -14.81
N LEU A 238 0.00 12.53 -14.76
CA LEU A 238 0.84 11.32 -14.73
C LEU A 238 1.66 11.17 -16.01
N ALA A 239 1.07 11.44 -17.19
CA ALA A 239 1.77 11.41 -18.46
C ALA A 239 2.91 12.44 -18.51
N GLU A 240 2.70 13.66 -17.99
CA GLU A 240 3.74 14.68 -17.88
C GLU A 240 4.91 14.20 -16.99
N ILE A 241 4.60 13.63 -15.81
CA ILE A 241 5.62 13.10 -14.88
C ILE A 241 6.41 11.96 -15.56
N ILE A 242 5.73 11.01 -16.18
CA ILE A 242 6.36 9.89 -16.91
C ILE A 242 7.26 10.41 -18.04
N SER A 243 6.81 11.41 -18.81
CA SER A 243 7.62 12.04 -19.87
C SER A 243 8.89 12.67 -19.33
N ILE A 244 8.86 13.29 -18.14
CA ILE A 244 10.06 13.84 -17.50
C ILE A 244 11.02 12.73 -17.15
N PHE A 245 10.57 11.63 -16.53
CA PHE A 245 11.43 10.49 -16.25
C PHE A 245 12.03 9.87 -17.51
N GLN A 246 11.25 9.77 -18.59
CA GLN A 246 11.73 9.29 -19.89
C GLN A 246 12.85 10.18 -20.44
N SER A 247 12.73 11.51 -20.32
CA SER A 247 13.77 12.45 -20.75
C SER A 247 15.06 12.33 -19.92
N LEU A 248 14.97 11.76 -18.73
CA LEU A 248 16.10 11.42 -17.85
C LEU A 248 16.58 9.97 -18.05
N GLU A 249 16.12 9.27 -19.08
CA GLU A 249 16.43 7.86 -19.38
C GLU A 249 16.14 6.92 -18.17
N THR A 250 15.16 7.28 -17.35
CA THR A 250 14.84 6.58 -16.11
C THR A 250 13.59 5.72 -16.27
N PRO A 251 13.65 4.40 -15.97
CA PRO A 251 12.47 3.56 -15.89
C PRO A 251 11.49 4.09 -14.86
N ALA A 252 10.25 4.33 -15.30
CA ALA A 252 9.21 4.90 -14.45
C ALA A 252 7.83 4.39 -14.84
N LYS A 253 6.90 4.42 -13.87
CA LYS A 253 5.51 4.05 -14.07
C LYS A 253 4.57 4.66 -13.01
N ILE A 254 3.28 4.60 -13.28
CA ILE A 254 2.22 4.87 -12.31
C ILE A 254 2.28 3.84 -11.19
N SER A 255 2.16 4.25 -9.93
CA SER A 255 2.03 3.36 -8.78
C SER A 255 0.65 3.50 -8.16
N GLY A 256 -0.06 2.37 -8.00
CA GLY A 256 -1.43 2.30 -7.50
C GLY A 256 -2.48 2.23 -8.61
N SER A 257 -3.72 2.64 -8.32
CA SER A 257 -4.86 2.42 -9.21
C SER A 257 -4.85 3.24 -10.51
N GLY A 258 -4.01 4.26 -10.61
CA GLY A 258 -3.99 5.18 -11.75
C GLY A 258 -5.03 6.30 -11.66
N LEU A 259 -5.08 7.15 -12.68
CA LEU A 259 -5.91 8.37 -12.77
C LEU A 259 -5.63 9.41 -11.69
N GLY A 260 -4.58 9.23 -10.90
CA GLY A 260 -4.12 10.08 -9.81
C GLY A 260 -3.00 9.41 -9.02
N ASP A 261 -2.83 9.81 -7.75
CA ASP A 261 -1.78 9.36 -6.84
C ASP A 261 -0.37 9.64 -7.39
N CYS A 262 0.54 8.66 -7.34
CA CYS A 262 1.94 8.84 -7.69
C CYS A 262 2.36 8.10 -8.96
N ALA A 263 3.35 8.65 -9.66
CA ALA A 263 4.27 7.88 -10.48
C ALA A 263 5.56 7.62 -9.68
N ILE A 264 6.26 6.53 -10.00
CA ILE A 264 7.55 6.16 -9.42
C ILE A 264 8.59 6.03 -10.51
N GLY A 265 9.82 6.45 -10.20
CA GLY A 265 11.00 6.24 -11.04
C GLY A 265 12.13 5.60 -10.23
N LEU A 266 12.93 4.75 -10.87
CA LEU A 266 14.12 4.17 -10.24
C LEU A 266 15.21 5.23 -10.08
N GLY A 267 15.81 5.26 -8.89
CA GLY A 267 16.86 6.23 -8.57
C GLY A 267 16.39 7.37 -7.67
N TYR A 268 17.30 8.29 -7.40
CA TYR A 268 17.09 9.39 -6.45
C TYR A 268 17.07 10.72 -7.21
N PHE A 269 15.91 11.36 -7.23
CA PHE A 269 15.69 12.65 -7.89
C PHE A 269 15.17 13.66 -6.87
N PRO A 270 15.86 14.78 -6.65
CA PRO A 270 15.40 15.80 -5.71
C PRO A 270 14.25 16.65 -6.25
N THR A 271 14.09 16.71 -7.57
CA THR A 271 13.05 17.49 -8.26
C THR A 271 12.62 16.79 -9.54
N ILE A 272 11.31 16.83 -9.82
CA ILE A 272 10.69 16.37 -11.08
C ILE A 272 9.67 17.42 -11.51
N GLY A 273 10.08 18.32 -12.40
CA GLY A 273 9.23 19.43 -12.85
C GLY A 273 8.70 20.26 -11.69
N LYS A 274 7.38 20.52 -11.71
CA LYS A 274 6.66 21.30 -10.67
C LYS A 274 6.02 20.44 -9.57
N TYR A 275 6.15 19.13 -9.65
CA TYR A 275 5.40 18.19 -8.82
C TYR A 275 6.08 17.95 -7.45
N PRO A 276 5.29 17.64 -6.40
CA PRO A 276 5.85 17.19 -5.12
C PRO A 276 6.61 15.88 -5.29
N VAL A 277 7.85 15.85 -4.82
CA VAL A 277 8.77 14.73 -4.97
C VAL A 277 9.08 14.12 -3.60
N TYR A 278 9.08 12.82 -3.53
CA TYR A 278 9.40 12.02 -2.35
C TYR A 278 10.51 11.04 -2.69
N PRO A 279 11.78 11.39 -2.39
CA PRO A 279 12.89 10.46 -2.50
C PRO A 279 12.77 9.38 -1.43
N LEU A 280 12.81 8.13 -1.85
CA LEU A 280 12.54 6.96 -1.01
C LEU A 280 13.62 5.90 -1.21
N THR A 281 13.65 4.94 -0.29
CA THR A 281 14.42 3.70 -0.42
C THR A 281 13.50 2.54 -0.06
N VAL A 282 13.63 1.43 -0.79
CA VAL A 282 12.93 0.19 -0.41
C VAL A 282 13.45 -0.26 0.95
N SER A 283 12.55 -0.50 1.89
CA SER A 283 12.87 -0.96 3.25
C SER A 283 12.92 -2.47 3.29
N ALA A 284 14.07 -3.05 3.60
CA ALA A 284 14.19 -4.50 3.82
C ALA A 284 13.31 -4.98 4.99
N GLU A 285 13.06 -4.09 5.96
CA GLU A 285 12.28 -4.43 7.15
C GLU A 285 10.80 -4.12 6.96
N GLY A 286 9.96 -5.11 7.22
CA GLY A 286 8.52 -4.96 7.39
C GLY A 286 8.16 -4.36 8.75
N VAL A 287 7.04 -4.80 9.31
CA VAL A 287 6.60 -4.41 10.65
C VAL A 287 7.62 -4.83 11.73
N ARG A 288 7.76 -3.98 12.75
CA ARG A 288 8.57 -4.24 13.94
C ARG A 288 7.85 -3.79 15.21
N CYS A 289 8.05 -4.53 16.31
CA CYS A 289 7.66 -4.18 17.68
C CYS A 289 8.89 -3.76 18.49
N SER A 290 8.70 -2.85 19.45
CA SER A 290 9.73 -2.38 20.40
C SER A 290 9.13 -2.09 21.78
#